data_9d1024a5f6aa53361d1db70bd20edf84
#
_entry.id   9d1024a5f6aa53361d1db70bd20edf84
#
_cell.length_a   1.000
_cell.length_b   1.000
_cell.length_c   1.000
_cell.angle_alpha   90.00
_cell.angle_beta   90.00
_cell.angle_gamma   90.00
#
_symmetry.space_group_name_H-M   'P 1'
#
loop_
_entity.id
_entity.type
_entity.pdbx_description
1 polymer ?
#
loop_
_entity_poly.entity_id
_entity_poly.type
_entity_poly.pdbx_seq_one_letter_code
_entity_poly.pdbx_strand_id
1 'polypeptide(L)'
;MTHTPLPGAERIARPLHVGGPDAPWHRVREDMDRHGNAVVHTTWGEWLPTAVADPALRPLLGRDWARYRRTEDATTRYRFAASRLATKYTAAAALRIAPAGIDLAYKAGGRPYLRGLDQIDVSLTHTEDLIAVGISRDGRIGVDSEPAGRRMDYDLLQGQVLTPAERADLAPLPPRERAAELLCLWTLKEAYTKALGQGMRLGFTKFGFGAGNGGLRAPDGSPAAEDEWAFVTHRVLGGRYLLSVARQDAGLHSSPDTAAHTMFDEGFMEAVAELLD
;
A
#
# COMPACT_ATOMS: atom_id res chain seq x y z
N MET A 1 -4.80 -24.22 9.29
CA MET A 1 -3.49 -24.34 8.63
C MET A 1 -2.67 -23.14 9.01
N THR A 2 -1.57 -23.33 9.73
CA THR A 2 -0.64 -22.27 10.11
C THR A 2 0.21 -21.94 8.86
N HIS A 3 -0.06 -20.79 8.24
CA HIS A 3 0.78 -20.29 7.17
C HIS A 3 2.19 -19.97 7.72
N THR A 4 3.18 -20.69 7.25
CA THR A 4 4.59 -20.31 7.42
C THR A 4 4.82 -19.02 6.62
N PRO A 5 5.38 -17.95 7.21
CA PRO A 5 5.73 -16.75 6.44
C PRO A 5 6.76 -17.10 5.38
N LEU A 6 6.55 -16.61 4.16
CA LEU A 6 7.47 -16.81 3.05
C LEU A 6 8.71 -15.93 3.17
N PRO A 7 9.84 -16.30 2.54
CA PRO A 7 11.02 -15.44 2.43
C PRO A 7 10.60 -14.07 1.88
N GLY A 8 10.94 -12.99 2.59
CA GLY A 8 10.57 -11.62 2.22
C GLY A 8 9.33 -11.06 2.91
N ALA A 9 8.41 -11.87 3.44
CA ALA A 9 7.24 -11.37 4.20
C ALA A 9 7.65 -10.61 5.47
N GLU A 10 8.80 -10.92 6.05
CA GLU A 10 9.38 -10.21 7.20
C GLU A 10 9.80 -8.77 6.88
N ARG A 11 9.94 -8.42 5.60
CA ARG A 11 10.25 -7.05 5.14
C ARG A 11 9.03 -6.14 5.12
N ILE A 12 7.83 -6.69 5.25
CA ILE A 12 6.58 -5.93 5.25
C ILE A 12 6.03 -5.89 6.67
N ALA A 13 5.80 -4.68 7.19
CA ALA A 13 5.15 -4.49 8.48
C ALA A 13 3.75 -5.13 8.49
N ARG A 14 3.39 -5.77 9.61
CA ARG A 14 2.05 -6.35 9.76
C ARG A 14 1.00 -5.25 9.80
N PRO A 15 -0.15 -5.42 9.12
CA PRO A 15 -1.20 -4.41 9.13
C PRO A 15 -1.68 -4.11 10.55
N LEU A 16 -1.60 -2.84 10.93
CA LEU A 16 -2.05 -2.32 12.21
C LEU A 16 -3.47 -1.79 12.09
N HIS A 17 -4.38 -2.20 12.96
CA HIS A 17 -5.70 -1.60 13.07
C HIS A 17 -5.62 -0.22 13.76
N VAL A 18 -6.24 0.81 13.17
CA VAL A 18 -6.26 2.18 13.68
C VAL A 18 -7.69 2.72 13.65
N GLY A 19 -8.31 2.90 14.83
CA GLY A 19 -9.71 3.29 14.97
C GLY A 19 -9.96 4.81 15.04
N GLY A 20 -9.03 5.66 14.61
CA GLY A 20 -9.22 7.10 14.62
C GLY A 20 -7.98 7.89 15.08
N PRO A 21 -8.12 9.19 15.40
CA PRO A 21 -7.02 10.06 15.80
C PRO A 21 -6.23 9.58 17.02
N ASP A 22 -6.89 8.95 17.97
CA ASP A 22 -6.31 8.48 19.24
C ASP A 22 -5.73 7.06 19.15
N ALA A 23 -5.62 6.50 17.93
CA ALA A 23 -5.04 5.19 17.72
C ALA A 23 -3.55 5.14 18.13
N PRO A 24 -2.97 3.94 18.33
CA PRO A 24 -1.58 3.79 18.75
C PRO A 24 -0.59 4.12 17.62
N TRP A 25 -0.57 5.36 17.16
CA TRP A 25 0.25 5.86 16.06
C TRP A 25 1.75 5.73 16.29
N HIS A 26 2.20 5.56 17.54
CA HIS A 26 3.59 5.24 17.85
C HIS A 26 4.03 3.92 17.20
N ARG A 27 3.14 2.94 17.04
CA ARG A 27 3.43 1.66 16.38
C ARG A 27 3.73 1.83 14.88
N VAL A 28 3.09 2.77 14.22
CA VAL A 28 3.44 3.12 12.83
C VAL A 28 4.88 3.64 12.75
N ARG A 29 5.32 4.44 13.74
CA ARG A 29 6.71 4.91 13.83
C ARG A 29 7.68 3.77 14.04
N GLU A 30 7.35 2.85 14.96
CA GLU A 30 8.15 1.65 15.22
C GLU A 30 8.29 0.78 13.97
N ASP A 31 7.21 0.58 13.22
CA ASP A 31 7.22 -0.17 11.96
C ASP A 31 8.08 0.52 10.90
N MET A 32 7.97 1.85 10.77
CA MET A 32 8.83 2.64 9.87
C MET A 32 10.31 2.56 10.27
N ASP A 33 10.63 2.59 11.56
CA ASP A 33 12.01 2.48 12.03
C ASP A 33 12.59 1.07 11.77
N ARG A 34 11.78 0.03 11.94
CA ARG A 34 12.21 -1.37 11.81
C ARG A 34 12.22 -1.89 10.38
N HIS A 35 11.20 -1.54 9.61
CA HIS A 35 10.93 -2.14 8.30
C HIS A 35 11.03 -1.14 7.14
N GLY A 36 11.20 0.18 7.41
CA GLY A 36 11.11 1.22 6.39
C GLY A 36 9.74 1.40 5.77
N ASN A 37 8.74 0.69 6.27
CA ASN A 37 7.36 0.76 5.82
C ASN A 37 6.38 0.52 6.97
N ALA A 38 5.14 0.94 6.76
CA ALA A 38 4.03 0.62 7.65
C ALA A 38 2.75 0.38 6.84
N VAL A 39 1.88 -0.47 7.36
CA VAL A 39 0.57 -0.75 6.77
C VAL A 39 -0.48 -0.60 7.85
N VAL A 40 -1.50 0.21 7.60
CA VAL A 40 -2.62 0.37 8.52
C VAL A 40 -3.93 -0.02 7.84
N HIS A 41 -4.90 -0.44 8.63
CA HIS A 41 -6.27 -0.62 8.20
C HIS A 41 -7.26 -0.09 9.23
N THR A 42 -8.44 0.29 8.76
CA THR A 42 -9.52 0.86 9.55
C THR A 42 -10.84 0.66 8.83
N THR A 43 -11.94 1.04 9.46
CA THR A 43 -13.22 1.24 8.77
C THR A 43 -13.55 2.73 8.67
N TRP A 44 -14.28 3.12 7.62
CA TRP A 44 -14.69 4.53 7.50
C TRP A 44 -15.62 4.96 8.65
N GLY A 45 -16.38 4.02 9.24
CA GLY A 45 -17.25 4.27 10.37
C GLY A 45 -16.49 4.70 11.63
N GLU A 46 -15.28 4.19 11.85
CA GLU A 46 -14.43 4.57 13.00
C GLU A 46 -13.93 6.03 12.91
N TRP A 47 -13.86 6.57 11.69
CA TRP A 47 -13.50 7.97 11.45
C TRP A 47 -14.69 8.92 11.39
N LEU A 48 -15.92 8.40 11.48
CA LEU A 48 -17.13 9.20 11.38
C LEU A 48 -17.21 10.30 12.46
N PRO A 49 -16.87 10.07 13.73
CA PRO A 49 -16.88 11.12 14.74
C PRO A 49 -15.97 12.30 14.35
N THR A 50 -14.76 12.01 13.87
CA THR A 50 -13.80 13.03 13.39
C THR A 50 -14.33 13.75 12.15
N ALA A 51 -14.89 13.01 11.19
CA ALA A 51 -15.41 13.57 9.95
C ALA A 51 -16.66 14.45 10.12
N VAL A 52 -17.41 14.24 11.21
CA VAL A 52 -18.65 14.98 11.48
C VAL A 52 -18.44 16.14 12.44
N ALA A 53 -17.67 15.94 13.51
CA ALA A 53 -17.65 16.83 14.67
C ALA A 53 -16.30 17.55 14.88
N ASP A 54 -15.22 17.15 14.21
CA ASP A 54 -13.91 17.77 14.44
C ASP A 54 -13.83 19.17 13.81
N PRO A 55 -13.66 20.24 14.62
CA PRO A 55 -13.49 21.60 14.11
C PRO A 55 -12.23 21.75 13.24
N ALA A 56 -11.26 20.87 13.41
CA ALA A 56 -10.04 20.83 12.61
C ALA A 56 -10.22 20.10 11.25
N LEU A 57 -11.40 19.56 10.93
CA LEU A 57 -11.62 18.82 9.69
C LEU A 57 -11.23 19.61 8.43
N ARG A 58 -11.54 20.91 8.39
CA ARG A 58 -11.19 21.78 7.25
C ARG A 58 -9.67 21.88 7.02
N PRO A 59 -8.85 22.24 8.00
CA PRO A 59 -7.38 22.24 7.83
C PRO A 59 -6.83 20.83 7.61
N LEU A 60 -7.40 19.79 8.21
CA LEU A 60 -7.00 18.40 7.97
C LEU A 60 -7.27 17.98 6.52
N LEU A 61 -8.41 18.30 5.93
CA LEU A 61 -8.69 17.98 4.53
C LEU A 61 -7.91 18.88 3.55
N GLY A 62 -7.57 20.11 3.94
CA GLY A 62 -6.80 21.04 3.12
C GLY A 62 -7.43 21.25 1.72
N ARG A 63 -6.71 20.91 0.67
CA ARG A 63 -7.17 21.04 -0.74
C ARG A 63 -8.39 20.19 -1.06
N ASP A 64 -8.57 19.06 -0.36
CA ASP A 64 -9.72 18.16 -0.53
C ASP A 64 -11.01 18.71 0.07
N TRP A 65 -10.95 19.81 0.88
CA TRP A 65 -12.11 20.42 1.50
C TRP A 65 -13.20 20.83 0.49
N ALA A 66 -12.81 21.41 -0.65
CA ALA A 66 -13.76 21.83 -1.68
C ALA A 66 -14.52 20.62 -2.28
N ARG A 67 -13.84 19.47 -2.48
CA ARG A 67 -14.46 18.23 -2.94
C ARG A 67 -15.39 17.66 -1.89
N TYR A 68 -14.95 17.60 -0.62
CA TYR A 68 -15.78 17.17 0.51
C TYR A 68 -17.09 17.95 0.57
N ARG A 69 -17.02 19.27 0.47
CA ARG A 69 -18.20 20.15 0.51
C ARG A 69 -19.16 19.97 -0.66
N ARG A 70 -18.65 19.64 -1.85
CA ARG A 70 -19.48 19.43 -3.05
C ARG A 70 -20.07 18.03 -3.16
N THR A 71 -19.62 17.10 -2.36
CA THR A 71 -20.17 15.73 -2.37
C THR A 71 -21.51 15.73 -1.66
N GLU A 72 -22.59 15.54 -2.41
CA GLU A 72 -23.97 15.61 -1.90
C GLU A 72 -24.33 14.41 -1.04
N ASP A 73 -24.02 13.19 -1.53
CA ASP A 73 -24.29 11.97 -0.78
C ASP A 73 -23.44 11.91 0.49
N ALA A 74 -24.11 11.82 1.65
CA ALA A 74 -23.47 11.86 2.94
C ALA A 74 -22.52 10.68 3.17
N THR A 75 -22.89 9.48 2.74
CA THR A 75 -22.08 8.28 2.91
C THR A 75 -20.79 8.39 2.10
N THR A 76 -20.87 8.77 0.83
CA THR A 76 -19.74 9.01 -0.05
C THR A 76 -18.84 10.11 0.50
N ARG A 77 -19.42 11.19 1.02
CA ARG A 77 -18.69 12.30 1.62
C ARG A 77 -17.90 11.89 2.85
N TYR A 78 -18.50 11.09 3.75
CA TYR A 78 -17.81 10.64 4.96
C TYR A 78 -16.76 9.56 4.66
N ARG A 79 -17.03 8.63 3.75
CA ARG A 79 -16.02 7.68 3.25
C ARG A 79 -14.82 8.39 2.64
N PHE A 80 -15.09 9.43 1.85
CA PHE A 80 -14.04 10.28 1.29
C PHE A 80 -13.21 10.94 2.40
N ALA A 81 -13.85 11.60 3.39
CA ALA A 81 -13.13 12.22 4.51
C ALA A 81 -12.31 11.20 5.29
N ALA A 82 -12.90 10.06 5.65
CA ALA A 82 -12.23 9.00 6.39
C ALA A 82 -10.96 8.50 5.68
N SER A 83 -11.03 8.27 4.36
CA SER A 83 -9.87 7.83 3.59
C SER A 83 -8.74 8.88 3.58
N ARG A 84 -9.08 10.18 3.54
CA ARG A 84 -8.10 11.28 3.61
C ARG A 84 -7.47 11.39 5.00
N LEU A 85 -8.31 11.32 6.04
CA LEU A 85 -7.86 11.35 7.43
C LEU A 85 -6.94 10.15 7.72
N ALA A 86 -7.36 8.94 7.42
CA ALA A 86 -6.54 7.75 7.63
C ALA A 86 -5.17 7.87 6.92
N THR A 87 -5.15 8.34 5.67
CA THR A 87 -3.90 8.53 4.91
C THR A 87 -3.02 9.60 5.56
N LYS A 88 -3.59 10.76 5.94
CA LYS A 88 -2.83 11.85 6.55
C LYS A 88 -2.28 11.48 7.93
N TYR A 89 -3.06 10.83 8.77
CA TYR A 89 -2.60 10.38 10.08
C TYR A 89 -1.50 9.32 9.96
N THR A 90 -1.62 8.40 9.00
CA THR A 90 -0.57 7.41 8.71
C THR A 90 0.72 8.09 8.28
N ALA A 91 0.64 9.02 7.32
CA ALA A 91 1.81 9.76 6.84
C ALA A 91 2.42 10.65 7.94
N ALA A 92 1.58 11.32 8.73
CA ALA A 92 2.01 12.16 9.85
C ALA A 92 2.74 11.35 10.93
N ALA A 93 2.23 10.16 11.25
CA ALA A 93 2.88 9.26 12.19
C ALA A 93 4.24 8.78 11.67
N ALA A 94 4.30 8.36 10.39
CA ALA A 94 5.53 7.91 9.74
C ALA A 94 6.61 9.01 9.69
N LEU A 95 6.19 10.25 9.45
CA LEU A 95 7.08 11.42 9.30
C LEU A 95 7.30 12.20 10.62
N ARG A 96 6.63 11.82 11.70
CA ARG A 96 6.70 12.47 13.02
C ARG A 96 6.31 13.96 12.99
N ILE A 97 5.32 14.30 12.19
CA ILE A 97 4.75 15.65 12.09
C ILE A 97 3.26 15.65 12.38
N ALA A 98 2.65 16.82 12.51
CA ALA A 98 1.20 16.94 12.69
C ALA A 98 0.44 16.58 11.40
N PRO A 99 -0.73 15.90 11.47
CA PRO A 99 -1.53 15.53 10.30
C PRO A 99 -1.92 16.71 9.40
N ALA A 100 -2.13 17.90 9.97
CA ALA A 100 -2.42 19.11 9.21
C ALA A 100 -1.25 19.58 8.34
N GLY A 101 -0.01 19.21 8.69
CA GLY A 101 1.21 19.49 7.91
C GLY A 101 1.39 18.61 6.66
N ILE A 102 0.59 17.56 6.52
CA ILE A 102 0.65 16.69 5.33
C ILE A 102 -0.10 17.33 4.16
N ASP A 103 0.62 17.66 3.08
CA ASP A 103 0.01 18.08 1.80
C ASP A 103 -0.19 16.85 0.90
N LEU A 104 -1.36 16.23 1.03
CA LEU A 104 -1.76 15.06 0.25
C LEU A 104 -2.27 15.50 -1.13
N ALA A 105 -1.78 14.89 -2.18
CA ALA A 105 -2.18 15.12 -3.55
C ALA A 105 -2.33 13.81 -4.33
N TYR A 106 -2.79 13.88 -5.59
CA TYR A 106 -3.12 12.72 -6.39
C TYR A 106 -2.54 12.85 -7.79
N LYS A 107 -1.88 11.79 -8.26
CA LYS A 107 -1.45 11.65 -9.65
C LYS A 107 -2.65 11.43 -10.57
N ALA A 108 -2.47 11.65 -11.86
CA ALA A 108 -3.42 11.20 -12.87
C ALA A 108 -3.65 9.68 -12.67
N GLY A 109 -4.91 9.25 -12.49
CA GLY A 109 -5.23 7.87 -12.13
C GLY A 109 -5.50 7.65 -10.63
N GLY A 110 -5.44 8.71 -9.81
CA GLY A 110 -5.93 8.69 -8.43
C GLY A 110 -4.95 8.17 -7.37
N ARG A 111 -3.70 7.84 -7.75
CA ARG A 111 -2.68 7.42 -6.77
C ARG A 111 -2.33 8.59 -5.85
N PRO A 112 -2.41 8.43 -4.52
CA PRO A 112 -1.98 9.45 -3.57
C PRO A 112 -0.45 9.62 -3.60
N TYR A 113 0.01 10.84 -3.28
CA TYR A 113 1.41 11.15 -3.01
C TYR A 113 1.50 12.35 -2.06
N LEU A 114 2.63 12.50 -1.39
CA LEU A 114 2.91 13.61 -0.48
C LEU A 114 3.73 14.66 -1.22
N ARG A 115 3.22 15.90 -1.31
CA ARG A 115 3.96 16.99 -1.99
C ARG A 115 5.25 17.32 -1.27
N GLY A 116 6.32 17.45 -2.05
CA GLY A 116 7.65 17.77 -1.52
C GLY A 116 8.35 16.62 -0.78
N LEU A 117 7.81 15.40 -0.87
CA LEU A 117 8.35 14.21 -0.21
C LEU A 117 8.36 13.03 -1.20
N ASP A 118 9.07 13.19 -2.32
CA ASP A 118 9.09 12.22 -3.42
C ASP A 118 9.71 10.87 -3.03
N GLN A 119 10.54 10.84 -1.98
CA GLN A 119 11.11 9.62 -1.39
C GLN A 119 10.10 8.78 -0.59
N ILE A 120 8.94 9.36 -0.25
CA ILE A 120 7.89 8.65 0.49
C ILE A 120 6.83 8.17 -0.49
N ASP A 121 6.67 6.87 -0.58
CA ASP A 121 5.60 6.27 -1.38
C ASP A 121 4.39 5.94 -0.53
N VAL A 122 3.20 6.20 -1.07
CA VAL A 122 1.92 5.98 -0.38
C VAL A 122 0.96 5.26 -1.30
N SER A 123 0.28 4.27 -0.75
CA SER A 123 -0.79 3.54 -1.43
C SER A 123 -2.06 3.50 -0.57
N LEU A 124 -3.20 3.62 -1.20
CA LEU A 124 -4.51 3.61 -0.56
C LEU A 124 -5.43 2.62 -1.27
N THR A 125 -6.14 1.83 -0.51
CA THR A 125 -7.28 1.04 -1.01
C THR A 125 -8.49 1.22 -0.09
N HIS A 126 -9.67 1.05 -0.64
CA HIS A 126 -10.92 1.04 0.11
C HIS A 126 -11.92 0.09 -0.56
N THR A 127 -12.55 -0.75 0.23
CA THR A 127 -13.51 -1.75 -0.23
C THR A 127 -14.62 -1.88 0.83
N GLU A 128 -15.85 -1.66 0.45
CA GLU A 128 -17.00 -1.61 1.37
C GLU A 128 -16.76 -0.63 2.52
N ASP A 129 -16.58 -1.12 3.76
CA ASP A 129 -16.27 -0.30 4.94
C ASP A 129 -14.77 -0.21 5.23
N LEU A 130 -13.95 -1.09 4.66
CA LEU A 130 -12.50 -1.10 4.88
C LEU A 130 -11.80 0.06 4.16
N ILE A 131 -10.85 0.65 4.85
CA ILE A 131 -9.80 1.52 4.30
C ILE A 131 -8.45 0.94 4.72
N ALA A 132 -7.50 0.84 3.80
CA ALA A 132 -6.13 0.49 4.15
C ALA A 132 -5.13 1.41 3.45
N VAL A 133 -4.06 1.74 4.17
CA VAL A 133 -2.98 2.63 3.72
C VAL A 133 -1.65 1.93 3.93
N GLY A 134 -0.84 1.89 2.88
CA GLY A 134 0.56 1.52 2.95
C GLY A 134 1.44 2.76 2.76
N ILE A 135 2.52 2.86 3.51
CA ILE A 135 3.53 3.90 3.39
C ILE A 135 4.93 3.28 3.42
N SER A 136 5.84 3.76 2.59
CA SER A 136 7.23 3.30 2.52
C SER A 136 8.18 4.47 2.28
N ARG A 137 9.37 4.43 2.91
CA ARG A 137 10.47 5.38 2.67
C ARG A 137 11.58 4.79 1.79
N ASP A 138 11.60 3.49 1.60
CA ASP A 138 12.73 2.76 1.00
C ASP A 138 12.36 2.07 -0.30
N GLY A 139 11.39 2.58 -1.02
CA GLY A 139 10.93 2.01 -2.27
C GLY A 139 9.42 2.10 -2.43
N ARG A 140 8.90 1.41 -3.43
CA ARG A 140 7.48 1.45 -3.77
C ARG A 140 6.66 0.56 -2.86
N ILE A 141 5.44 0.98 -2.57
CA ILE A 141 4.46 0.18 -1.85
C ILE A 141 3.10 0.23 -2.57
N GLY A 142 2.42 -0.90 -2.64
CA GLY A 142 1.05 -1.00 -3.12
C GLY A 142 0.22 -1.83 -2.17
N VAL A 143 -1.00 -1.39 -1.91
CA VAL A 143 -1.98 -2.13 -1.13
C VAL A 143 -3.27 -2.29 -1.91
N ASP A 144 -3.87 -3.47 -1.81
CA ASP A 144 -5.20 -3.74 -2.34
C ASP A 144 -6.00 -4.61 -1.38
N SER A 145 -7.33 -4.49 -1.45
CA SER A 145 -8.22 -5.21 -0.54
C SER A 145 -9.50 -5.65 -1.21
N GLU A 146 -9.95 -6.85 -0.84
CA GLU A 146 -11.21 -7.44 -1.32
C GLU A 146 -11.96 -8.11 -0.16
N PRO A 147 -13.32 -8.16 -0.20
CA PRO A 147 -14.06 -8.97 0.73
C PRO A 147 -13.64 -10.44 0.61
N ALA A 148 -13.29 -11.07 1.72
CA ALA A 148 -12.83 -12.48 1.72
C ALA A 148 -13.88 -13.46 1.19
N GLY A 149 -15.15 -13.06 1.22
CA GLY A 149 -16.28 -13.83 0.69
C GLY A 149 -16.67 -13.47 -0.75
N ARG A 150 -15.90 -12.61 -1.44
CA ARG A 150 -16.17 -12.24 -2.83
C ARG A 150 -16.16 -13.49 -3.71
N ARG A 151 -17.24 -13.71 -4.44
CA ARG A 151 -17.31 -14.82 -5.39
C ARG A 151 -16.55 -14.47 -6.66
N MET A 152 -15.59 -15.31 -7.01
CA MET A 152 -14.84 -15.22 -8.25
C MET A 152 -15.32 -16.34 -9.19
N ASP A 153 -15.73 -15.96 -10.38
CA ASP A 153 -16.00 -16.92 -11.45
C ASP A 153 -14.65 -17.31 -12.07
N TYR A 154 -14.15 -18.48 -11.66
CA TYR A 154 -12.85 -18.96 -12.09
C TYR A 154 -12.79 -19.17 -13.61
N ASP A 155 -13.82 -19.77 -14.20
CA ASP A 155 -13.81 -20.13 -15.63
C ASP A 155 -13.82 -18.89 -16.51
N LEU A 156 -14.52 -17.83 -16.08
CA LEU A 156 -14.55 -16.55 -16.75
C LEU A 156 -13.24 -15.77 -16.62
N LEU A 157 -12.63 -15.76 -15.43
CA LEU A 157 -11.55 -14.83 -15.08
C LEU A 157 -10.15 -15.41 -15.25
N GLN A 158 -9.98 -16.75 -15.21
CA GLN A 158 -8.66 -17.38 -15.27
C GLN A 158 -7.80 -16.92 -16.46
N GLY A 159 -8.41 -16.74 -17.63
CA GLY A 159 -7.72 -16.33 -18.85
C GLY A 159 -7.24 -14.87 -18.85
N GLN A 160 -7.81 -14.02 -17.99
CA GLN A 160 -7.51 -12.61 -17.88
C GLN A 160 -6.59 -12.30 -16.70
N VAL A 161 -6.62 -13.13 -15.66
CA VAL A 161 -5.94 -12.89 -14.39
C VAL A 161 -4.70 -13.75 -14.23
N LEU A 162 -4.77 -15.04 -14.61
CA LEU A 162 -3.73 -16.01 -14.31
C LEU A 162 -2.76 -16.20 -15.46
N THR A 163 -1.47 -16.31 -15.14
CA THR A 163 -0.45 -16.81 -16.07
C THR A 163 -0.68 -18.29 -16.39
N PRO A 164 -0.07 -18.84 -17.44
CA PRO A 164 -0.10 -20.29 -17.70
C PRO A 164 0.39 -21.12 -16.52
N ALA A 165 1.46 -20.69 -15.84
CA ALA A 165 2.00 -21.37 -14.67
C ALA A 165 1.01 -21.35 -13.48
N GLU A 166 0.44 -20.20 -13.14
CA GLU A 166 -0.56 -20.10 -12.06
C GLU A 166 -1.81 -20.95 -12.36
N ARG A 167 -2.27 -21.03 -13.62
CA ARG A 167 -3.37 -21.91 -13.99
C ARG A 167 -3.04 -23.39 -13.77
N ALA A 168 -1.81 -23.79 -14.11
CA ALA A 168 -1.35 -25.15 -13.87
C ALA A 168 -1.29 -25.47 -12.36
N ASP A 169 -0.81 -24.53 -11.54
CA ASP A 169 -0.74 -24.67 -10.08
C ASP A 169 -2.15 -24.78 -9.44
N LEU A 170 -3.13 -24.04 -9.97
CA LEU A 170 -4.49 -24.03 -9.44
C LEU A 170 -5.36 -25.19 -9.97
N ALA A 171 -5.02 -25.77 -11.11
CA ALA A 171 -5.82 -26.82 -11.76
C ALA A 171 -6.17 -28.01 -10.86
N PRO A 172 -5.26 -28.55 -10.00
CA PRO A 172 -5.55 -29.69 -9.13
C PRO A 172 -6.43 -29.34 -7.92
N LEU A 173 -6.66 -28.04 -7.63
CA LEU A 173 -7.41 -27.62 -6.45
C LEU A 173 -8.92 -27.86 -6.62
N PRO A 174 -9.64 -28.15 -5.53
CA PRO A 174 -11.11 -28.16 -5.54
C PRO A 174 -11.69 -26.80 -5.98
N PRO A 175 -12.88 -26.75 -6.60
CA PRO A 175 -13.43 -25.49 -7.15
C PRO A 175 -13.50 -24.31 -6.15
N ARG A 176 -13.83 -24.60 -4.88
CA ARG A 176 -13.87 -23.55 -3.84
C ARG A 176 -12.50 -23.00 -3.49
N GLU A 177 -11.49 -23.86 -3.39
CA GLU A 177 -10.12 -23.45 -3.11
C GLU A 177 -9.53 -22.69 -4.28
N ARG A 178 -9.80 -23.15 -5.51
CA ARG A 178 -9.39 -22.50 -6.75
C ARG A 178 -9.94 -21.06 -6.87
N ALA A 179 -11.22 -20.87 -6.54
CA ALA A 179 -11.83 -19.54 -6.52
C ALA A 179 -11.25 -18.64 -5.42
N ALA A 180 -10.91 -19.20 -4.26
CA ALA A 180 -10.27 -18.45 -3.17
C ALA A 180 -8.83 -18.03 -3.52
N GLU A 181 -8.05 -18.91 -4.13
CA GLU A 181 -6.70 -18.62 -4.60
C GLU A 181 -6.72 -17.59 -5.75
N LEU A 182 -7.68 -17.69 -6.67
CA LEU A 182 -7.87 -16.66 -7.71
C LEU A 182 -8.12 -15.28 -7.09
N LEU A 183 -8.93 -15.19 -6.03
CA LEU A 183 -9.18 -13.94 -5.32
C LEU A 183 -7.91 -13.41 -4.66
N CYS A 184 -7.12 -14.28 -4.02
CA CYS A 184 -5.82 -13.90 -3.43
C CYS A 184 -4.86 -13.36 -4.50
N LEU A 185 -4.71 -14.06 -5.62
CA LEU A 185 -3.85 -13.64 -6.72
C LEU A 185 -4.34 -12.35 -7.37
N TRP A 186 -5.64 -12.17 -7.56
CA TRP A 186 -6.23 -10.91 -8.02
C TRP A 186 -5.82 -9.75 -7.14
N THR A 187 -6.09 -9.86 -5.83
CA THR A 187 -5.79 -8.79 -4.86
C THR A 187 -4.29 -8.48 -4.81
N LEU A 188 -3.45 -9.52 -4.93
CA LEU A 188 -2.00 -9.34 -4.94
C LEU A 188 -1.50 -8.67 -6.23
N LYS A 189 -2.07 -9.02 -7.39
CA LYS A 189 -1.75 -8.39 -8.68
C LYS A 189 -2.17 -6.93 -8.71
N GLU A 190 -3.33 -6.59 -8.15
CA GLU A 190 -3.75 -5.21 -7.97
C GLU A 190 -2.81 -4.43 -7.04
N ALA A 191 -2.38 -5.00 -5.92
CA ALA A 191 -1.41 -4.37 -5.04
C ALA A 191 -0.08 -4.10 -5.77
N TYR A 192 0.42 -5.07 -6.53
CA TYR A 192 1.66 -4.90 -7.31
C TYR A 192 1.54 -3.83 -8.39
N THR A 193 0.46 -3.83 -9.18
CA THR A 193 0.25 -2.82 -10.22
C THR A 193 0.04 -1.42 -9.65
N LYS A 194 -0.55 -1.32 -8.45
CA LYS A 194 -0.61 -0.07 -7.68
C LYS A 194 0.78 0.39 -7.25
N ALA A 195 1.64 -0.51 -6.76
CA ALA A 195 3.03 -0.18 -6.42
C ALA A 195 3.79 0.36 -7.63
N LEU A 196 3.62 -0.25 -8.80
CA LEU A 196 4.22 0.21 -10.06
C LEU A 196 3.62 1.53 -10.57
N GLY A 197 2.47 1.96 -10.05
CA GLY A 197 1.74 3.13 -10.55
C GLY A 197 1.12 2.93 -11.94
N GLN A 198 1.00 1.69 -12.40
CA GLN A 198 0.48 1.35 -13.71
C GLN A 198 -1.01 1.01 -13.71
N GLY A 199 -1.56 0.61 -12.54
CA GLY A 199 -2.93 0.14 -12.44
C GLY A 199 -3.22 -0.94 -13.48
N MET A 200 -4.40 -0.96 -14.06
CA MET A 200 -4.82 -1.95 -15.06
C MET A 200 -4.11 -1.89 -16.43
N ARG A 201 -3.13 -0.99 -16.61
CA ARG A 201 -2.36 -0.93 -17.88
C ARG A 201 -1.41 -2.11 -18.01
N LEU A 202 -0.94 -2.67 -16.91
CA LEU A 202 -0.16 -3.89 -16.91
C LEU A 202 -1.10 -5.10 -16.86
N GLY A 203 -1.18 -5.84 -17.95
CA GLY A 203 -2.02 -7.06 -18.00
C GLY A 203 -1.58 -8.12 -16.98
N PHE A 204 -2.50 -8.66 -16.21
CA PHE A 204 -2.25 -9.59 -15.13
C PHE A 204 -1.61 -10.92 -15.60
N THR A 205 -1.82 -11.29 -16.86
CA THR A 205 -1.20 -12.50 -17.45
C THR A 205 0.28 -12.33 -17.80
N LYS A 206 0.84 -11.11 -17.66
CA LYS A 206 2.24 -10.80 -17.99
C LYS A 206 3.22 -11.05 -16.84
N PHE A 207 2.71 -11.30 -15.65
CA PHE A 207 3.49 -11.61 -14.44
C PHE A 207 2.68 -12.51 -13.52
N GLY A 208 3.35 -13.29 -12.70
CA GLY A 208 2.76 -14.21 -11.76
C GLY A 208 3.45 -14.21 -10.41
N PHE A 209 2.91 -15.01 -9.51
CA PHE A 209 3.48 -15.23 -8.18
C PHE A 209 3.64 -16.72 -7.92
N GLY A 210 4.67 -17.08 -7.18
CA GLY A 210 4.84 -18.46 -6.71
C GLY A 210 3.73 -18.87 -5.75
N ALA A 211 3.48 -20.16 -5.62
CA ALA A 211 2.53 -20.70 -4.67
C ALA A 211 2.77 -20.15 -3.26
N GLY A 212 1.70 -19.77 -2.57
CA GLY A 212 1.76 -19.23 -1.21
C GLY A 212 2.36 -17.82 -1.11
N ASN A 213 2.14 -16.92 -2.06
CA ASN A 213 2.74 -15.57 -2.17
C ASN A 213 4.27 -15.60 -2.41
N GLY A 214 4.79 -16.62 -3.07
CA GLY A 214 6.18 -16.68 -3.54
C GLY A 214 6.56 -15.47 -4.38
N GLY A 215 7.86 -15.27 -4.60
CA GLY A 215 8.42 -14.13 -5.33
C GLY A 215 7.80 -13.93 -6.72
N LEU A 216 8.07 -12.78 -7.32
CA LEU A 216 7.62 -12.43 -8.66
C LEU A 216 8.11 -13.45 -9.70
N ARG A 217 7.22 -13.85 -10.60
CA ARG A 217 7.50 -14.82 -11.66
C ARG A 217 7.13 -14.30 -13.03
N ALA A 218 7.85 -14.75 -14.03
CA ALA A 218 7.45 -14.61 -15.43
C ALA A 218 6.22 -15.49 -15.74
N PRO A 219 5.55 -15.31 -16.89
CA PRO A 219 4.35 -16.07 -17.25
C PRO A 219 4.54 -17.59 -17.33
N ASP A 220 5.75 -18.04 -17.58
CA ASP A 220 6.13 -19.47 -17.64
C ASP A 220 6.46 -20.07 -16.26
N GLY A 221 6.44 -19.23 -15.21
CA GLY A 221 6.72 -19.64 -13.83
C GLY A 221 8.19 -19.50 -13.41
N SER A 222 9.09 -19.08 -14.30
CA SER A 222 10.48 -18.79 -13.93
C SER A 222 10.58 -17.56 -13.01
N PRO A 223 11.58 -17.48 -12.09
CA PRO A 223 11.79 -16.28 -11.27
C PRO A 223 12.03 -15.04 -12.14
N ALA A 224 11.32 -13.93 -11.83
CA ALA A 224 11.41 -12.69 -12.61
C ALA A 224 12.23 -11.59 -11.93
N ALA A 225 12.23 -11.53 -10.59
CA ALA A 225 13.04 -10.60 -9.81
C ALA A 225 13.26 -11.24 -8.43
N GLU A 226 14.46 -11.72 -8.19
CA GLU A 226 14.84 -12.26 -6.90
C GLU A 226 15.20 -11.10 -5.97
N ASP A 227 14.67 -11.14 -4.74
CA ASP A 227 14.96 -10.24 -3.62
C ASP A 227 14.56 -8.76 -3.71
N GLU A 228 14.12 -8.26 -4.86
CA GLU A 228 13.72 -6.85 -5.01
C GLU A 228 12.30 -6.57 -4.48
N TRP A 229 11.42 -7.57 -4.54
CA TRP A 229 10.02 -7.44 -4.17
C TRP A 229 9.62 -8.40 -3.06
N ALA A 230 8.83 -7.88 -2.12
CA ALA A 230 8.15 -8.67 -1.09
C ALA A 230 6.64 -8.57 -1.27
N PHE A 231 5.96 -9.69 -1.01
CA PHE A 231 4.52 -9.83 -1.19
C PHE A 231 3.90 -10.53 0.01
N VAL A 232 2.75 -10.05 0.45
CA VAL A 232 2.00 -10.72 1.51
C VAL A 232 0.52 -10.43 1.39
N THR A 233 -0.32 -11.41 1.72
CA THR A 233 -1.77 -11.24 1.88
C THR A 233 -2.16 -11.57 3.30
N HIS A 234 -2.85 -10.64 3.94
CA HIS A 234 -3.38 -10.78 5.29
C HIS A 234 -4.91 -10.86 5.30
N ARG A 235 -5.44 -11.55 6.28
CA ARG A 235 -6.87 -11.45 6.63
C ARG A 235 -7.00 -10.40 7.74
N VAL A 236 -7.81 -9.37 7.50
CA VAL A 236 -8.01 -8.25 8.45
C VAL A 236 -9.48 -8.13 8.87
N LEU A 237 -9.76 -7.35 9.91
CA LEU A 237 -11.08 -7.13 10.48
C LEU A 237 -11.83 -8.45 10.76
N GLY A 238 -11.22 -9.33 11.55
CA GLY A 238 -11.81 -10.62 11.88
C GLY A 238 -11.92 -11.60 10.70
N GLY A 239 -11.10 -11.41 9.67
CA GLY A 239 -11.07 -12.26 8.47
C GLY A 239 -12.10 -11.87 7.39
N ARG A 240 -12.81 -10.74 7.57
CA ARG A 240 -13.80 -10.27 6.59
C ARG A 240 -13.17 -9.83 5.27
N TYR A 241 -11.94 -9.35 5.30
CA TYR A 241 -11.23 -8.85 4.13
C TYR A 241 -9.88 -9.52 3.94
N LEU A 242 -9.50 -9.68 2.67
CA LEU A 242 -8.10 -9.88 2.25
C LEU A 242 -7.47 -8.51 2.07
N LEU A 243 -6.26 -8.33 2.55
CA LEU A 243 -5.42 -7.15 2.33
C LEU A 243 -4.08 -7.63 1.81
N SER A 244 -3.80 -7.36 0.55
CA SER A 244 -2.54 -7.69 -0.11
C SER A 244 -1.62 -6.48 -0.13
N VAL A 245 -0.34 -6.73 0.09
CA VAL A 245 0.73 -5.72 0.09
C VAL A 245 1.83 -6.19 -0.85
N ALA A 246 2.25 -5.31 -1.73
CA ALA A 246 3.44 -5.44 -2.56
C ALA A 246 4.42 -4.32 -2.19
N ARG A 247 5.67 -4.66 -1.84
CA ARG A 247 6.71 -3.70 -1.49
C ARG A 247 7.97 -3.98 -2.30
N GLN A 248 8.53 -2.94 -2.90
CA GLN A 248 9.86 -2.96 -3.48
C GLN A 248 10.87 -2.55 -2.40
N ASP A 249 11.88 -3.36 -2.21
CA ASP A 249 13.05 -2.99 -1.44
C ASP A 249 14.07 -2.38 -2.40
N ALA A 250 14.25 -1.07 -2.33
CA ALA A 250 15.22 -0.38 -3.18
C ALA A 250 16.67 -0.57 -2.73
N GLY A 251 16.92 -1.41 -1.72
CA GLY A 251 18.26 -1.69 -1.20
C GLY A 251 18.90 -0.52 -0.44
N LEU A 252 18.15 0.53 -0.17
CA LEU A 252 18.66 1.76 0.47
C LEU A 252 19.10 1.56 1.94
N HIS A 253 18.73 0.44 2.55
CA HIS A 253 19.14 0.09 3.92
C HIS A 253 20.48 -0.63 4.02
N SER A 254 21.03 -1.12 2.92
CA SER A 254 22.25 -1.94 2.96
C SER A 254 23.55 -1.13 2.91
N SER A 255 23.46 0.21 2.82
CA SER A 255 24.64 1.08 2.86
C SER A 255 24.49 2.15 3.94
N PRO A 256 25.31 2.11 5.02
CA PRO A 256 25.41 3.22 5.96
C PRO A 256 25.89 4.53 5.31
N ASP A 257 26.39 4.44 4.08
CA ASP A 257 27.10 5.54 3.37
C ASP A 257 26.21 6.36 2.42
N THR A 258 25.00 5.92 2.07
CA THR A 258 24.18 6.65 1.07
C THR A 258 23.46 7.89 1.65
N ALA A 259 23.38 8.04 2.96
CA ALA A 259 22.80 9.24 3.57
C ALA A 259 23.75 10.44 3.59
N ALA A 260 25.05 10.22 3.37
CA ALA A 260 26.09 11.25 3.48
C ALA A 260 26.47 11.88 2.13
N HIS A 261 26.07 11.32 1.00
CA HIS A 261 26.52 11.75 -0.32
C HIS A 261 25.55 12.65 -1.11
N THR A 262 24.48 13.13 -0.49
CA THR A 262 23.59 14.09 -1.15
C THR A 262 23.65 15.44 -0.46
N MET A 263 24.14 16.45 -1.14
CA MET A 263 24.14 17.91 -0.83
C MET A 263 25.14 18.42 0.22
N PHE A 264 25.82 17.55 0.98
CA PHE A 264 26.88 17.95 1.91
C PHE A 264 28.18 17.15 1.71
N ASP A 265 28.42 16.69 0.48
CA ASP A 265 29.73 16.18 0.10
C ASP A 265 30.75 17.35 0.25
N GLU A 266 31.76 17.15 1.10
CA GLU A 266 32.79 18.17 1.31
C GLU A 266 33.42 18.63 -0.02
N GLY A 267 33.57 17.70 -1.00
CA GLY A 267 34.05 18.03 -2.34
C GLY A 267 33.09 18.91 -3.14
N PHE A 268 31.77 18.76 -2.96
CA PHE A 268 30.79 19.66 -3.58
C PHE A 268 30.82 21.04 -2.95
N MET A 269 30.95 21.13 -1.62
CA MET A 269 31.06 22.41 -0.91
C MET A 269 32.37 23.12 -1.23
N GLU A 270 33.48 22.40 -1.40
CA GLU A 270 34.75 22.95 -1.84
C GLU A 270 34.68 23.47 -3.29
N ALA A 271 34.08 22.70 -4.21
CA ALA A 271 33.87 23.14 -5.59
C ALA A 271 32.95 24.36 -5.71
N VAL A 272 31.94 24.49 -4.85
CA VAL A 272 31.06 25.66 -4.79
C VAL A 272 31.81 26.87 -4.20
N ALA A 273 32.67 26.67 -3.20
CA ALA A 273 33.49 27.74 -2.63
C ALA A 273 34.50 28.28 -3.64
N GLU A 274 35.15 27.40 -4.42
CA GLU A 274 36.07 27.82 -5.51
C GLU A 274 35.38 28.56 -6.67
N LEU A 275 34.07 28.37 -6.87
CA LEU A 275 33.30 29.09 -7.89
C LEU A 275 32.79 30.45 -7.43
N LEU A 276 32.88 30.76 -6.13
CA LEU A 276 32.38 31.99 -5.53
C LEU A 276 33.51 32.97 -5.16
N ASP A 277 34.79 32.56 -5.24
CA ASP A 277 35.99 33.35 -5.15
C ASP A 277 36.47 33.80 -6.56
#